data_33efdcfc079234dbe7a0caeb54dd615d
#
_entry.id   33efdcfc079234dbe7a0caeb54dd615d
#
_cell.length_a   1.000
_cell.length_b   1.000
_cell.length_c   1.000
_cell.angle_alpha   90.00
_cell.angle_beta   90.00
_cell.angle_gamma   90.00
#
_symmetry.space_group_name_H-M   'P 1'
#
loop_
_entity.id
_entity.type
_entity.pdbx_description
1 polymer ?
#
loop_
_entity_poly.entity_id
_entity_poly.type
_entity_poly.pdbx_seq_one_letter_code
_entity_poly.pdbx_strand_id
1 'polypeptide(L)'
;MQPGTTNEVEPNIEGEICVSGPSVMMGYMDNPEETASTLRRHYDGRIWLHTGDLGHMDQDGFVYFRQRMKRMIITSGYNVYPSQLENIIDGHEKVLLSCVIGVKDPYRVQRVKAYVVPMPDVEPSEELKQELLEYCSKRIAKYAMPREIEFRTELPKTLVGKAVSYTHLTLPTILR
;
A
#
# COMPACT_ATOMS: atom_id res chain seq x y z
N MET A 1 -5.16 -7.90 15.06
CA MET A 1 -4.87 -6.92 16.14
C MET A 1 -5.25 -5.52 15.69
N GLN A 2 -5.67 -4.67 16.60
CA GLN A 2 -5.82 -3.22 16.30
C GLN A 2 -4.45 -2.64 15.94
N PRO A 3 -4.29 -1.97 14.80
CA PRO A 3 -2.99 -1.49 14.32
C PRO A 3 -2.23 -0.65 15.36
N GLY A 4 -0.96 -0.96 15.55
CA GLY A 4 -0.09 -0.28 16.51
C GLY A 4 -0.28 -0.67 17.99
N THR A 5 -1.24 -1.56 18.28
CA THR A 5 -1.53 -2.03 19.66
C THR A 5 -1.37 -3.54 19.76
N THR A 6 -1.57 -4.08 20.97
CA THR A 6 -1.66 -5.51 21.25
C THR A 6 -3.09 -6.01 21.47
N ASN A 7 -4.09 -5.16 21.17
CA ASN A 7 -5.49 -5.48 21.34
C ASN A 7 -6.00 -6.29 20.14
N GLU A 8 -6.64 -7.41 20.43
CA GLU A 8 -7.31 -8.20 19.41
C GLU A 8 -8.53 -7.46 18.84
N VAL A 9 -8.85 -7.75 17.58
CA VAL A 9 -10.08 -7.32 16.94
C VAL A 9 -10.97 -8.53 16.70
N GLU A 10 -12.29 -8.31 16.65
CA GLU A 10 -13.27 -9.35 16.36
C GLU A 10 -13.08 -9.89 14.92
N PRO A 11 -13.50 -11.15 14.66
CA PRO A 11 -13.53 -11.72 13.33
C PRO A 11 -14.24 -10.79 12.33
N ASN A 12 -13.77 -10.77 11.09
CA ASN A 12 -14.22 -9.89 10.00
C ASN A 12 -13.92 -8.39 10.20
N ILE A 13 -13.29 -8.00 11.31
CA ILE A 13 -12.81 -6.63 11.49
C ILE A 13 -11.38 -6.53 10.98
N GLU A 14 -11.10 -5.47 10.22
CA GLU A 14 -9.76 -5.21 9.71
C GLU A 14 -8.80 -4.86 10.85
N GLY A 15 -7.62 -5.45 10.82
CA GLY A 15 -6.56 -5.23 11.79
C GLY A 15 -5.20 -5.60 11.23
N GLU A 16 -4.16 -5.41 12.04
CA GLU A 16 -2.83 -5.88 11.73
C GLU A 16 -2.74 -7.40 11.88
N ILE A 17 -2.18 -8.07 10.88
CA ILE A 17 -1.90 -9.50 10.93
C ILE A 17 -0.68 -9.70 11.83
N CYS A 18 -0.87 -10.42 12.93
CA CYS A 18 0.21 -10.76 13.86
C CYS A 18 0.36 -12.28 13.94
N VAL A 19 1.59 -12.75 14.07
CA VAL A 19 1.92 -14.19 14.10
C VAL A 19 2.73 -14.52 15.34
N SER A 20 2.38 -15.63 16.00
CA SER A 20 3.14 -16.18 17.11
C SER A 20 3.39 -17.66 16.87
N GLY A 21 4.58 -18.14 17.23
CA GLY A 21 4.93 -19.55 17.09
C GLY A 21 6.43 -19.78 16.96
N PRO A 22 6.87 -21.05 16.87
CA PRO A 22 8.28 -21.42 16.88
C PRO A 22 9.04 -20.98 15.62
N SER A 23 8.34 -20.62 14.54
CA SER A 23 8.93 -20.11 13.29
C SER A 23 9.18 -18.60 13.31
N VAL A 24 8.73 -17.90 14.35
CA VAL A 24 8.97 -16.45 14.47
C VAL A 24 10.44 -16.21 14.78
N MET A 25 11.06 -15.26 14.06
CA MET A 25 12.46 -14.89 14.26
C MET A 25 12.75 -14.43 15.70
N MET A 26 14.00 -14.52 16.13
CA MET A 26 14.45 -14.00 17.43
C MET A 26 14.65 -12.47 17.42
N GLY A 27 14.90 -11.88 16.27
CA GLY A 27 15.10 -10.44 16.09
C GLY A 27 15.87 -10.11 14.82
N TYR A 28 16.06 -8.83 14.58
CA TYR A 28 16.95 -8.31 13.54
C TYR A 28 18.39 -8.22 14.07
N MET A 29 19.35 -8.65 13.26
CA MET A 29 20.77 -8.57 13.61
C MET A 29 21.18 -7.09 13.78
N ASP A 30 21.84 -6.80 14.89
CA ASP A 30 22.35 -5.47 15.24
C ASP A 30 21.32 -4.33 15.18
N ASN A 31 20.01 -4.66 15.25
CA ASN A 31 18.94 -3.68 15.24
C ASN A 31 17.88 -3.96 16.34
N PRO A 32 18.21 -3.64 17.60
CA PRO A 32 17.32 -3.89 18.73
C PRO A 32 16.06 -3.01 18.68
N GLU A 33 16.14 -1.82 18.11
CA GLU A 33 14.99 -0.89 17.99
C GLU A 33 13.92 -1.45 17.05
N GLU A 34 14.32 -1.89 15.86
CA GLU A 34 13.40 -2.53 14.91
C GLU A 34 12.87 -3.86 15.46
N THR A 35 13.72 -4.61 16.18
CA THR A 35 13.30 -5.83 16.87
C THR A 35 12.18 -5.55 17.87
N ALA A 36 12.36 -4.55 18.73
CA ALA A 36 11.37 -4.19 19.75
C ALA A 36 10.08 -3.63 19.14
N SER A 37 10.17 -2.94 18.00
CA SER A 37 8.99 -2.44 17.28
C SER A 37 8.19 -3.55 16.62
N THR A 38 8.85 -4.62 16.17
CA THR A 38 8.27 -5.71 15.39
C THR A 38 7.86 -6.90 16.26
N LEU A 39 8.66 -7.25 17.28
CA LEU A 39 8.39 -8.35 18.20
C LEU A 39 7.86 -7.80 19.53
N ARG A 40 6.57 -8.01 19.80
CA ARG A 40 5.93 -7.46 20.99
C ARG A 40 5.39 -8.58 21.87
N ARG A 41 5.53 -8.41 23.17
CA ARG A 41 4.88 -9.28 24.16
C ARG A 41 3.42 -8.84 24.32
N HIS A 42 2.50 -9.80 24.11
CA HIS A 42 1.08 -9.57 24.32
C HIS A 42 0.63 -10.01 25.72
N TYR A 43 -0.65 -9.77 26.02
CA TYR A 43 -1.25 -10.09 27.32
C TYR A 43 -1.24 -11.59 27.65
N ASP A 44 -1.20 -12.45 26.62
CA ASP A 44 -1.07 -13.91 26.75
C ASP A 44 0.35 -14.36 27.13
N GLY A 45 1.28 -13.41 27.31
CA GLY A 45 2.68 -13.64 27.65
C GLY A 45 3.56 -14.09 26.50
N ARG A 46 2.99 -14.37 25.33
CA ARG A 46 3.75 -14.78 24.13
C ARG A 46 4.31 -13.57 23.38
N ILE A 47 5.37 -13.83 22.62
CA ILE A 47 5.91 -12.87 21.66
C ILE A 47 5.17 -13.04 20.34
N TRP A 48 4.70 -11.93 19.82
CA TRP A 48 3.99 -11.83 18.53
C TRP A 48 4.79 -10.97 17.57
N LEU A 49 4.94 -11.47 16.35
CA LEU A 49 5.47 -10.72 15.21
C LEU A 49 4.37 -9.85 14.64
N HIS A 50 4.53 -8.54 14.71
CA HIS A 50 3.73 -7.55 14.01
C HIS A 50 4.23 -7.46 12.58
N THR A 51 3.45 -7.98 11.62
CA THR A 51 3.91 -8.12 10.22
C THR A 51 3.92 -6.79 9.47
N GLY A 52 3.19 -5.81 9.96
CA GLY A 52 2.91 -4.57 9.24
C GLY A 52 1.94 -4.73 8.07
N ASP A 53 1.30 -5.88 7.98
CA ASP A 53 0.30 -6.20 6.97
C ASP A 53 -1.10 -6.06 7.57
N LEU A 54 -2.02 -5.39 6.86
CA LEU A 54 -3.43 -5.29 7.21
C LEU A 54 -4.23 -6.41 6.57
N GLY A 55 -5.22 -6.89 7.29
CA GLY A 55 -6.14 -7.91 6.82
C GLY A 55 -7.25 -8.15 7.82
N HIS A 56 -8.04 -9.16 7.58
CA HIS A 56 -9.03 -9.66 8.54
C HIS A 56 -9.01 -11.19 8.54
N MET A 57 -9.48 -11.77 9.61
CA MET A 57 -9.70 -13.21 9.73
C MET A 57 -11.20 -13.45 9.83
N ASP A 58 -11.73 -14.41 9.08
CA ASP A 58 -13.12 -14.79 9.20
C ASP A 58 -13.38 -15.73 10.38
N GLN A 59 -14.63 -16.13 10.57
CA GLN A 59 -15.02 -17.01 11.67
C GLN A 59 -14.48 -18.44 11.53
N ASP A 60 -14.13 -18.85 10.30
CA ASP A 60 -13.54 -20.15 9.99
C ASP A 60 -12.01 -20.16 10.12
N GLY A 61 -11.40 -19.00 10.42
CA GLY A 61 -9.97 -18.84 10.64
C GLY A 61 -9.16 -18.57 9.38
N PHE A 62 -9.80 -18.32 8.24
CA PHE A 62 -9.09 -17.89 7.02
C PHE A 62 -8.67 -16.43 7.13
N VAL A 63 -7.40 -16.17 6.79
CA VAL A 63 -6.82 -14.83 6.82
C VAL A 63 -6.81 -14.25 5.42
N TYR A 64 -7.41 -13.06 5.30
CA TYR A 64 -7.50 -12.30 4.06
C TYR A 64 -6.59 -11.08 4.14
N PHE A 65 -5.53 -11.09 3.36
CA PHE A 65 -4.62 -9.96 3.24
C PHE A 65 -5.27 -8.80 2.47
N ARG A 66 -5.06 -7.59 2.96
CA ARG A 66 -5.49 -6.35 2.28
C ARG A 66 -4.32 -5.62 1.68
N GLN A 67 -3.38 -5.17 2.52
CA GLN A 67 -2.18 -4.45 2.08
C GLN A 67 -1.18 -4.22 3.23
N ARG A 68 -0.04 -3.61 2.91
CA ARG A 68 0.92 -3.14 3.90
C ARG A 68 0.51 -1.83 4.55
N MET A 69 0.65 -1.72 5.88
CA MET A 69 0.34 -0.52 6.67
C MET A 69 1.14 0.69 6.18
N LYS A 70 2.43 0.52 5.91
CA LYS A 70 3.34 1.59 5.43
C LYS A 70 2.95 2.16 4.05
N ARG A 71 2.11 1.46 3.29
CA ARG A 71 1.60 1.92 1.99
C ARG A 71 0.29 2.69 2.08
N MET A 72 -0.41 2.59 3.20
CA MET A 72 -1.70 3.26 3.39
C MET A 72 -1.55 4.78 3.27
N ILE A 73 -2.40 5.38 2.46
CA ILE A 73 -2.43 6.83 2.24
C ILE A 73 -3.52 7.41 3.13
N ILE A 74 -3.16 8.43 3.92
CA ILE A 74 -4.13 9.14 4.75
C ILE A 74 -4.46 10.46 4.05
N THR A 75 -5.67 10.58 3.54
CA THR A 75 -6.14 11.78 2.85
C THR A 75 -7.45 12.29 3.45
N SER A 76 -7.46 13.52 3.94
CA SER A 76 -8.64 14.17 4.55
C SER A 76 -9.32 13.31 5.63
N GLY A 77 -8.55 12.56 6.43
CA GLY A 77 -9.04 11.68 7.50
C GLY A 77 -9.51 10.29 7.02
N TYR A 78 -9.42 9.99 5.74
CA TYR A 78 -9.76 8.68 5.18
C TYR A 78 -8.51 7.86 4.89
N ASN A 79 -8.61 6.56 5.17
CA ASN A 79 -7.61 5.58 4.76
C ASN A 79 -7.87 5.18 3.30
N VAL A 80 -6.88 5.38 2.46
CA VAL A 80 -6.91 4.96 1.05
C VAL A 80 -5.88 3.87 0.84
N TYR A 81 -6.31 2.82 0.16
CA TYR A 81 -5.56 1.60 -0.05
C TYR A 81 -4.99 1.57 -1.48
N PRO A 82 -3.68 1.86 -1.67
CA PRO A 82 -3.05 1.92 -2.99
C PRO A 82 -3.31 0.70 -3.86
N SER A 83 -3.21 -0.50 -3.30
CA SER A 83 -3.41 -1.74 -4.07
C SER A 83 -4.81 -1.88 -4.66
N GLN A 84 -5.85 -1.35 -3.99
CA GLN A 84 -7.20 -1.34 -4.55
C GLN A 84 -7.32 -0.39 -5.75
N LEU A 85 -6.66 0.78 -5.66
CA LEU A 85 -6.64 1.73 -6.76
C LEU A 85 -5.80 1.20 -7.93
N GLU A 86 -4.65 0.61 -7.64
CA GLU A 86 -3.79 -0.03 -8.63
C GLU A 86 -4.57 -1.11 -9.40
N ASN A 87 -5.27 -2.01 -8.72
CA ASN A 87 -6.09 -3.03 -9.36
C ASN A 87 -7.19 -2.44 -10.28
N ILE A 88 -7.78 -1.31 -9.90
CA ILE A 88 -8.78 -0.62 -10.73
C ILE A 88 -8.12 0.00 -11.94
N ILE A 89 -7.00 0.69 -11.77
CA ILE A 89 -6.28 1.37 -12.85
C ILE A 89 -5.71 0.35 -13.84
N ASP A 90 -5.09 -0.73 -13.34
CA ASP A 90 -4.51 -1.82 -14.13
C ASP A 90 -5.59 -2.62 -14.91
N GLY A 91 -6.85 -2.55 -14.47
CA GLY A 91 -7.99 -3.09 -15.21
C GLY A 91 -8.39 -2.31 -16.46
N HIS A 92 -7.73 -1.20 -16.76
CA HIS A 92 -7.98 -0.43 -17.99
C HIS A 92 -7.15 -0.99 -19.15
N GLU A 93 -7.76 -1.21 -20.32
CA GLU A 93 -7.13 -1.88 -21.47
C GLU A 93 -5.84 -1.21 -21.98
N LYS A 94 -5.68 0.09 -21.74
CA LYS A 94 -4.51 0.89 -22.16
C LYS A 94 -3.41 0.98 -21.11
N VAL A 95 -3.58 0.33 -19.96
CA VAL A 95 -2.63 0.35 -18.84
C VAL A 95 -1.93 -0.99 -18.71
N LEU A 96 -0.61 -0.96 -18.71
CA LEU A 96 0.22 -2.13 -18.46
C LEU A 96 0.41 -2.36 -16.96
N LEU A 97 0.68 -1.29 -16.22
CA LEU A 97 0.98 -1.34 -14.78
C LEU A 97 0.82 0.05 -14.17
N SER A 98 0.34 0.10 -12.94
CA SER A 98 0.31 1.34 -12.17
C SER A 98 0.97 1.21 -10.80
N CYS A 99 1.29 2.34 -10.21
CA CYS A 99 1.74 2.45 -8.82
C CYS A 99 1.14 3.70 -8.20
N VAL A 100 0.44 3.53 -7.09
CA VAL A 100 -0.24 4.62 -6.38
C VAL A 100 0.52 4.94 -5.09
N ILE A 101 0.77 6.22 -4.87
CA ILE A 101 1.45 6.73 -3.69
C ILE A 101 0.72 7.91 -3.07
N GLY A 102 0.97 8.14 -1.77
CA GLY A 102 0.59 9.36 -1.08
C GLY A 102 1.70 10.40 -1.18
N VAL A 103 1.38 11.56 -1.71
CA VAL A 103 2.26 12.73 -1.73
C VAL A 103 1.81 13.73 -0.67
N LYS A 104 2.74 14.29 0.10
CA LYS A 104 2.41 15.30 1.13
C LYS A 104 1.57 16.44 0.55
N ASP A 105 0.52 16.80 1.26
CA ASP A 105 -0.38 17.87 0.89
C ASP A 105 -0.70 18.73 2.12
N PRO A 106 -0.54 20.06 2.05
CA PRO A 106 -0.69 20.94 3.22
C PRO A 106 -2.12 20.97 3.78
N TYR A 107 -3.13 20.63 2.97
CA TYR A 107 -4.55 20.69 3.38
C TYR A 107 -5.14 19.32 3.70
N ARG A 108 -4.56 18.25 3.15
CA ARG A 108 -5.16 16.90 3.18
C ARG A 108 -4.31 15.86 3.89
N VAL A 109 -3.16 16.25 4.46
CA VAL A 109 -2.10 15.38 4.95
C VAL A 109 -1.37 14.74 3.76
N GLN A 110 -2.09 13.99 2.93
CA GLN A 110 -1.58 13.43 1.67
C GLN A 110 -2.63 13.58 0.56
N ARG A 111 -2.16 13.68 -0.69
CA ARG A 111 -2.96 13.53 -1.90
C ARG A 111 -2.55 12.25 -2.61
N VAL A 112 -3.51 11.63 -3.27
CA VAL A 112 -3.28 10.42 -4.06
C VAL A 112 -2.67 10.80 -5.41
N LYS A 113 -1.54 10.19 -5.75
CA LYS A 113 -0.88 10.29 -7.05
C LYS A 113 -0.70 8.91 -7.65
N ALA A 114 -1.03 8.75 -8.92
CA ALA A 114 -0.82 7.52 -9.67
C ALA A 114 0.30 7.70 -10.70
N TYR A 115 1.24 6.78 -10.73
CA TYR A 115 2.17 6.58 -11.83
C TYR A 115 1.63 5.46 -12.70
N VAL A 116 1.59 5.68 -14.00
CA VAL A 116 1.00 4.74 -14.96
C VAL A 116 2.00 4.46 -16.08
N VAL A 117 2.22 3.19 -16.34
CA VAL A 117 2.91 2.72 -17.53
C VAL A 117 1.84 2.29 -18.53
N PRO A 118 1.69 2.99 -19.65
CA PRO A 118 0.74 2.60 -20.68
C PRO A 118 1.18 1.32 -21.41
N MET A 119 0.28 0.68 -22.12
CA MET A 119 0.59 -0.42 -23.03
C MET A 119 1.57 0.05 -24.12
N PRO A 120 2.42 -0.86 -24.68
CA PRO A 120 3.50 -0.49 -25.63
C PRO A 120 3.02 0.22 -26.89
N ASP A 121 1.78 0.00 -27.29
CA ASP A 121 1.11 0.57 -28.46
C ASP A 121 0.30 1.83 -28.15
N VAL A 122 0.36 2.33 -26.93
CA VAL A 122 -0.40 3.48 -26.45
C VAL A 122 0.53 4.62 -26.10
N GLU A 123 0.38 5.76 -26.80
CA GLU A 123 1.14 6.97 -26.48
C GLU A 123 0.55 7.71 -25.28
N PRO A 124 1.38 8.14 -24.32
CA PRO A 124 0.97 9.02 -23.24
C PRO A 124 0.45 10.35 -23.76
N SER A 125 -0.79 10.70 -23.41
CA SER A 125 -1.41 11.97 -23.81
C SER A 125 -2.32 12.52 -22.71
N GLU A 126 -2.70 13.80 -22.82
CA GLU A 126 -3.68 14.40 -21.90
C GLU A 126 -5.08 13.79 -22.11
N GLU A 127 -5.41 13.35 -23.30
CA GLU A 127 -6.66 12.64 -23.60
C GLU A 127 -6.71 11.31 -22.85
N LEU A 128 -5.63 10.52 -22.90
CA LEU A 128 -5.52 9.27 -22.13
C LEU A 128 -5.65 9.53 -20.63
N LYS A 129 -5.05 10.60 -20.14
CA LYS A 129 -5.13 10.97 -18.73
C LYS A 129 -6.57 11.30 -18.30
N GLN A 130 -7.30 12.04 -19.11
CA GLN A 130 -8.71 12.34 -18.86
C GLN A 130 -9.58 11.08 -18.93
N GLU A 131 -9.33 10.21 -19.89
CA GLU A 131 -9.99 8.90 -20.01
C GLU A 131 -9.79 8.04 -18.75
N LEU A 132 -8.55 7.95 -18.25
CA LEU A 132 -8.23 7.23 -17.02
C LEU A 132 -8.90 7.85 -15.78
N LEU A 133 -8.92 9.18 -15.68
CA LEU A 133 -9.61 9.87 -14.59
C LEU A 133 -11.12 9.61 -14.64
N GLU A 134 -11.72 9.63 -15.81
CA GLU A 134 -13.13 9.31 -15.97
C GLU A 134 -13.42 7.83 -15.64
N TYR A 135 -12.59 6.91 -16.10
CA TYR A 135 -12.68 5.49 -15.78
C TYR A 135 -12.61 5.25 -14.26
N CYS A 136 -11.67 5.91 -13.59
CA CYS A 136 -11.52 5.85 -12.15
C CYS A 136 -12.71 6.46 -11.41
N SER A 137 -13.26 7.56 -11.89
CA SER A 137 -14.38 8.28 -11.24
C SER A 137 -15.65 7.45 -11.11
N LYS A 138 -15.83 6.49 -11.99
CA LYS A 138 -16.98 5.54 -11.98
C LYS A 138 -16.78 4.36 -11.01
N ARG A 139 -15.54 4.16 -10.47
CA ARG A 139 -15.15 2.98 -9.71
C ARG A 139 -14.51 3.29 -8.37
N ILE A 140 -14.00 4.49 -8.19
CA ILE A 140 -13.24 4.94 -7.02
C ILE A 140 -14.01 6.03 -6.29
N ALA A 141 -14.12 5.93 -4.99
CA ALA A 141 -14.73 6.95 -4.15
C ALA A 141 -14.00 8.31 -4.31
N LYS A 142 -14.76 9.40 -4.32
CA LYS A 142 -14.25 10.77 -4.61
C LYS A 142 -13.05 11.19 -3.72
N TYR A 143 -12.99 10.74 -2.46
CA TYR A 143 -11.87 11.05 -1.57
C TYR A 143 -10.60 10.30 -1.93
N ALA A 144 -10.72 9.12 -2.55
CA ALA A 144 -9.61 8.24 -2.91
C ALA A 144 -9.12 8.44 -4.36
N MET A 145 -9.81 9.28 -5.13
CA MET A 145 -9.45 9.56 -6.53
C MET A 145 -8.03 10.10 -6.66
N PRO A 146 -7.22 9.58 -7.59
CA PRO A 146 -5.95 10.20 -7.96
C PRO A 146 -6.17 11.68 -8.39
N ARG A 147 -5.42 12.57 -7.75
CA ARG A 147 -5.41 14.00 -8.11
C ARG A 147 -4.42 14.29 -9.23
N GLU A 148 -3.50 13.37 -9.42
CA GLU A 148 -2.44 13.50 -10.41
C GLU A 148 -2.17 12.12 -11.01
N ILE A 149 -2.11 12.04 -12.33
CA ILE A 149 -1.60 10.87 -13.05
C ILE A 149 -0.36 11.32 -13.80
N GLU A 150 0.74 10.58 -13.61
CA GLU A 150 2.00 10.77 -14.30
C GLU A 150 2.36 9.52 -15.09
N PHE A 151 2.56 9.68 -16.39
CA PHE A 151 3.01 8.57 -17.22
C PHE A 151 4.51 8.30 -17.06
N ARG A 152 4.87 7.05 -17.06
CA ARG A 152 6.25 6.56 -17.02
C ARG A 152 6.46 5.47 -18.05
N THR A 153 7.66 5.33 -18.55
CA THR A 153 8.05 4.22 -19.43
C THR A 153 8.24 2.92 -18.65
N GLU A 154 8.65 3.05 -17.38
CA GLU A 154 8.83 1.93 -16.46
C GLU A 154 8.64 2.39 -15.01
N LEU A 155 8.37 1.44 -14.12
CA LEU A 155 8.36 1.66 -12.68
C LEU A 155 9.56 0.96 -12.05
N PRO A 156 10.17 1.56 -10.99
CA PRO A 156 11.22 0.89 -10.23
C PRO A 156 10.70 -0.44 -9.70
N LYS A 157 11.48 -1.50 -9.89
CA LYS A 157 11.14 -2.85 -9.46
C LYS A 157 12.19 -3.38 -8.49
N THR A 158 11.75 -4.20 -7.54
CA THR A 158 12.67 -5.00 -6.73
C THR A 158 13.33 -6.07 -7.59
N LEU A 159 14.40 -6.71 -7.09
CA LEU A 159 15.05 -7.86 -7.74
C LEU A 159 14.09 -9.00 -8.06
N VAL A 160 12.97 -9.10 -7.35
CA VAL A 160 11.90 -10.08 -7.57
C VAL A 160 10.74 -9.54 -8.43
N GLY A 161 10.94 -8.41 -9.11
CA GLY A 161 9.99 -7.87 -10.09
C GLY A 161 8.80 -7.09 -9.53
N LYS A 162 8.69 -6.90 -8.21
CA LYS A 162 7.61 -6.09 -7.62
C LYS A 162 7.89 -4.60 -7.79
N ALA A 163 6.88 -3.83 -8.22
CA ALA A 163 6.98 -2.37 -8.28
C ALA A 163 7.25 -1.79 -6.87
N VAL A 164 8.19 -0.86 -6.80
CA VAL A 164 8.61 -0.21 -5.55
C VAL A 164 7.84 1.09 -5.41
N SER A 165 7.05 1.20 -4.33
CA SER A 165 6.16 2.34 -4.06
C SER A 165 6.76 3.41 -3.15
N TYR A 166 8.04 3.28 -2.74
CA TYR A 166 8.61 4.26 -1.82
C TYR A 166 9.51 5.27 -2.51
N THR A 167 10.00 6.16 -1.69
CA THR A 167 10.90 7.32 -1.82
C THR A 167 11.61 7.57 -3.15
N HIS A 168 11.89 6.54 -3.95
CA HIS A 168 12.53 6.69 -5.27
C HIS A 168 11.61 7.34 -6.33
N LEU A 169 10.28 7.26 -6.14
CA LEU A 169 9.31 7.94 -7.03
C LEU A 169 9.11 9.41 -6.66
N THR A 170 9.52 9.82 -5.46
CA THR A 170 9.34 11.19 -4.95
C THR A 170 10.62 12.02 -4.95
N LEU A 171 11.79 11.40 -5.14
CA LEU A 171 13.06 12.10 -5.24
C LEU A 171 13.46 12.24 -6.71
N PRO A 172 14.00 13.40 -7.14
CA PRO A 172 14.66 13.49 -8.43
C PRO A 172 15.79 12.44 -8.46
N THR A 173 15.76 11.58 -9.46
CA THR A 173 16.83 10.59 -9.68
C THR A 173 18.13 11.34 -9.89
N ILE A 174 18.95 11.43 -8.86
CA ILE A 174 20.35 11.78 -9.04
C ILE A 174 20.99 10.51 -9.58
N LEU A 175 21.00 10.42 -10.90
CA LEU A 175 21.84 9.47 -11.62
C LEU A 175 23.32 9.83 -11.31
N ARG A 176 23.98 8.95 -10.63
CA ARG A 176 25.44 8.78 -10.68
C ARG A 176 25.75 7.45 -11.30
#